data_2b867d90e91d17d6c4a449035fff56b8
#
_entry.id   2b867d90e91d17d6c4a449035fff56b8
#
_cell.length_a   1.000
_cell.length_b   1.000
_cell.length_c   1.000
_cell.angle_alpha   90.00
_cell.angle_beta   90.00
_cell.angle_gamma   90.00
#
_symmetry.space_group_name_H-M   'P 1'
#
loop_
_entity.id
_entity.type
_entity.pdbx_description
1 polymer ?
#
loop_
_entity_poly.entity_id
_entity_poly.type
_entity_poly.pdbx_seq_one_letter_code
_entity_poly.pdbx_strand_id
1 'polypeptide(L)'
;MRRLTFACVSCLVVLAGYAADRFSDDFSHGSDQWIIEQQPGGSVTVHDGVLAIDDAGGCTVWYQPKLVAPVVVRYEARVLSSGRVSDLNCFWMAGDPRRADLFAPGHGRDGKFASYDTLRTYYVGYGGNENTTTRFRRYDGTGARPLDPEHDRRAPQFLLKPDHWYRIELLATAEGHVQFSRDDEVIFDIQDPAPLREGWFGIRTVHSRIEVRNFSVSSPAAPAAGR
;
A
#
# COMPACT_ATOMS: atom_id res chain seq x y z
N MET A 1 33.62 -21.30 -50.66
CA MET A 1 32.24 -21.42 -50.10
C MET A 1 32.30 -21.32 -48.59
N ARG A 2 31.98 -20.16 -48.04
CA ARG A 2 31.93 -19.96 -46.55
C ARG A 2 30.46 -20.15 -46.12
N ARG A 3 30.24 -21.13 -45.23
CA ARG A 3 28.93 -21.37 -44.63
C ARG A 3 28.74 -20.37 -43.47
N LEU A 4 27.74 -19.48 -43.61
CA LEU A 4 27.24 -18.64 -42.50
C LEU A 4 26.34 -19.53 -41.63
N THR A 5 26.72 -19.68 -40.37
CA THR A 5 25.88 -20.30 -39.34
C THR A 5 25.09 -19.17 -38.65
N PHE A 6 23.78 -19.16 -38.83
CA PHE A 6 22.89 -18.27 -38.09
C PHE A 6 22.62 -18.86 -36.71
N ALA A 7 23.07 -18.17 -35.66
CA ALA A 7 22.73 -18.51 -34.29
C ALA A 7 21.34 -17.88 -33.98
N CYS A 8 20.35 -18.73 -33.77
CA CYS A 8 19.02 -18.33 -33.31
C CYS A 8 19.11 -18.03 -31.82
N VAL A 9 19.05 -16.75 -31.43
CA VAL A 9 18.93 -16.35 -30.04
C VAL A 9 17.46 -16.51 -29.65
N SER A 10 17.14 -17.61 -28.95
CA SER A 10 15.83 -17.81 -28.33
C SER A 10 15.70 -16.87 -27.14
N CYS A 11 14.88 -15.83 -27.28
CA CYS A 11 14.49 -14.97 -26.18
C CYS A 11 13.54 -15.75 -25.26
N LEU A 12 14.04 -16.22 -24.11
CA LEU A 12 13.20 -16.83 -23.06
C LEU A 12 12.40 -15.71 -22.39
N VAL A 13 11.12 -15.60 -22.71
CA VAL A 13 10.18 -14.79 -21.93
C VAL A 13 9.92 -15.53 -20.62
N VAL A 14 10.54 -15.10 -19.53
CA VAL A 14 10.22 -15.57 -18.18
C VAL A 14 8.87 -14.95 -17.81
N LEU A 15 7.80 -15.73 -17.98
CA LEU A 15 6.50 -15.39 -17.37
C LEU A 15 6.67 -15.54 -15.86
N ALA A 16 6.72 -14.42 -15.13
CA ALA A 16 6.59 -14.43 -13.69
C ALA A 16 5.20 -14.98 -13.35
N GLY A 17 5.15 -16.25 -12.91
CA GLY A 17 3.92 -16.87 -12.45
C GLY A 17 3.51 -16.19 -11.14
N TYR A 18 2.44 -15.42 -11.16
CA TYR A 18 1.82 -14.92 -9.93
C TYR A 18 1.14 -16.08 -9.21
N ALA A 19 1.32 -16.15 -7.89
CA ALA A 19 0.48 -17.04 -7.07
C ALA A 19 -0.97 -16.57 -7.19
N ALA A 20 -1.93 -17.52 -7.16
CA ALA A 20 -3.35 -17.19 -7.18
C ALA A 20 -3.67 -16.24 -6.00
N ASP A 21 -4.53 -15.24 -6.24
CA ASP A 21 -5.01 -14.36 -5.19
C ASP A 21 -5.71 -15.19 -4.11
N ARG A 22 -5.34 -14.94 -2.85
CA ARG A 22 -6.00 -15.56 -1.69
C ARG A 22 -7.32 -14.86 -1.40
N PHE A 23 -7.40 -13.59 -1.76
CA PHE A 23 -8.55 -12.74 -1.63
C PHE A 23 -8.51 -11.64 -2.67
N SER A 24 -9.69 -11.24 -3.19
CA SER A 24 -9.84 -10.08 -4.05
C SER A 24 -11.15 -9.37 -3.72
N ASP A 25 -11.17 -8.06 -3.87
CA ASP A 25 -12.37 -7.22 -3.73
C ASP A 25 -12.44 -6.26 -4.92
N ASP A 26 -13.44 -6.44 -5.75
CA ASP A 26 -13.77 -5.56 -6.86
C ASP A 26 -14.78 -4.47 -6.48
N PHE A 27 -15.15 -4.42 -5.20
CA PHE A 27 -16.14 -3.53 -4.62
C PHE A 27 -17.55 -3.64 -5.24
N SER A 28 -17.86 -4.72 -5.92
CA SER A 28 -19.21 -4.96 -6.48
C SER A 28 -20.25 -5.26 -5.40
N HIS A 29 -19.84 -5.68 -4.21
CA HIS A 29 -20.70 -6.05 -3.08
C HIS A 29 -20.63 -5.05 -1.90
N GLY A 30 -20.12 -3.84 -2.12
CA GLY A 30 -20.00 -2.82 -1.08
C GLY A 30 -18.66 -2.84 -0.36
N SER A 31 -18.65 -2.37 0.90
CA SER A 31 -17.43 -2.21 1.70
C SER A 31 -17.46 -3.00 3.02
N ASP A 32 -18.25 -4.06 3.12
CA ASP A 32 -18.46 -4.81 4.37
C ASP A 32 -17.17 -5.42 4.96
N GLN A 33 -16.14 -5.60 4.13
CA GLN A 33 -14.83 -6.10 4.56
C GLN A 33 -13.86 -4.98 4.96
N TRP A 34 -14.36 -3.75 5.04
CA TRP A 34 -13.55 -2.57 5.32
C TRP A 34 -14.07 -1.82 6.55
N ILE A 35 -13.16 -1.45 7.43
CA ILE A 35 -13.44 -0.64 8.63
C ILE A 35 -13.00 0.78 8.35
N ILE A 36 -13.91 1.73 8.55
CA ILE A 36 -13.71 3.15 8.25
C ILE A 36 -13.42 3.90 9.55
N GLU A 37 -12.28 4.55 9.61
CA GLU A 37 -11.90 5.50 10.65
C GLU A 37 -11.79 6.88 9.99
N GLN A 38 -12.82 7.73 10.13
CA GLN A 38 -12.90 9.01 9.41
C GLN A 38 -13.30 10.15 10.35
N GLN A 39 -12.64 11.30 10.16
CA GLN A 39 -13.03 12.56 10.77
C GLN A 39 -14.36 13.08 10.18
N PRO A 40 -15.15 13.85 10.96
CA PRO A 40 -16.40 14.43 10.47
C PRO A 40 -16.21 15.29 9.20
N GLY A 41 -17.23 15.30 8.35
CA GLY A 41 -17.29 16.14 7.14
C GLY A 41 -16.85 15.48 5.86
N GLY A 42 -16.43 14.20 5.92
CA GLY A 42 -16.10 13.40 4.74
C GLY A 42 -17.09 12.25 4.50
N SER A 43 -16.86 11.48 3.46
CA SER A 43 -17.62 10.27 3.14
C SER A 43 -16.75 9.18 2.54
N VAL A 44 -17.11 7.92 2.81
CA VAL A 44 -16.59 6.74 2.11
C VAL A 44 -17.78 6.04 1.47
N THR A 45 -17.72 5.87 0.16
CA THR A 45 -18.80 5.25 -0.62
C THR A 45 -18.23 4.21 -1.58
N VAL A 46 -19.07 3.27 -2.00
CA VAL A 46 -18.77 2.30 -3.06
C VAL A 46 -19.79 2.48 -4.17
N HIS A 47 -19.30 2.63 -5.40
CA HIS A 47 -20.13 2.70 -6.59
C HIS A 47 -19.35 2.18 -7.81
N ASP A 48 -20.00 1.45 -8.68
CA ASP A 48 -19.44 0.96 -9.95
C ASP A 48 -18.07 0.25 -9.81
N GLY A 49 -17.90 -0.56 -8.74
CA GLY A 49 -16.63 -1.25 -8.49
C GLY A 49 -15.49 -0.37 -7.97
N VAL A 50 -15.83 0.82 -7.45
CA VAL A 50 -14.86 1.78 -6.92
C VAL A 50 -15.20 2.16 -5.48
N LEU A 51 -14.23 2.02 -4.59
CA LEU A 51 -14.25 2.61 -3.26
C LEU A 51 -13.78 4.07 -3.39
N ALA A 52 -14.65 5.03 -3.10
CA ALA A 52 -14.35 6.45 -3.14
C ALA A 52 -14.28 7.03 -1.72
N ILE A 53 -13.22 7.77 -1.43
CA ILE A 53 -13.01 8.50 -0.17
C ILE A 53 -12.98 10.00 -0.50
N ASP A 54 -13.97 10.73 -0.01
CA ASP A 54 -13.97 12.20 0.00
C ASP A 54 -13.67 12.65 1.43
N ASP A 55 -12.48 13.17 1.67
CA ASP A 55 -12.01 13.40 3.03
C ASP A 55 -11.85 14.89 3.37
N ALA A 56 -12.35 15.27 4.54
CA ALA A 56 -12.31 16.63 5.06
C ALA A 56 -11.35 16.84 6.24
N GLY A 57 -10.83 15.77 6.85
CA GLY A 57 -10.04 15.91 8.08
C GLY A 57 -9.06 14.78 8.39
N GLY A 58 -9.15 13.72 7.65
CA GLY A 58 -8.35 12.48 7.78
C GLY A 58 -9.25 11.25 7.79
N CYS A 59 -8.93 10.31 6.91
CA CYS A 59 -9.61 9.04 6.76
C CYS A 59 -8.62 7.91 6.59
N THR A 60 -8.87 6.79 7.26
CA THR A 60 -8.21 5.51 6.99
C THR A 60 -9.28 4.44 6.81
N VAL A 61 -9.18 3.70 5.73
CA VAL A 61 -10.06 2.56 5.43
C VAL A 61 -9.21 1.30 5.52
N TRP A 62 -9.55 0.43 6.48
CA TRP A 62 -8.79 -0.76 6.81
C TRP A 62 -9.42 -2.01 6.23
N TYR A 63 -8.64 -2.84 5.58
CA TYR A 63 -9.04 -4.20 5.24
C TYR A 63 -9.13 -5.04 6.53
N GLN A 64 -10.32 -5.59 6.80
CA GLN A 64 -10.65 -6.24 8.06
C GLN A 64 -9.85 -7.52 8.35
N PRO A 65 -9.61 -8.44 7.38
CA PRO A 65 -8.79 -9.62 7.62
C PRO A 65 -7.33 -9.27 7.89
N LYS A 66 -6.75 -9.98 8.87
CA LYS A 66 -5.34 -9.87 9.24
C LYS A 66 -4.46 -10.54 8.19
N LEU A 67 -3.40 -9.87 7.77
CA LEU A 67 -2.40 -10.38 6.85
C LEU A 67 -1.30 -11.12 7.60
N VAL A 68 -0.71 -12.12 6.93
CA VAL A 68 0.45 -12.89 7.43
C VAL A 68 1.49 -12.99 6.32
N ALA A 69 2.73 -12.64 6.64
CA ALA A 69 3.86 -12.74 5.72
C ALA A 69 4.20 -14.23 5.42
N PRO A 70 4.65 -14.56 4.20
CA PRO A 70 4.87 -13.65 3.08
C PRO A 70 3.56 -13.24 2.40
N VAL A 71 3.43 -11.96 2.09
CA VAL A 71 2.21 -11.38 1.53
C VAL A 71 2.51 -10.31 0.49
N VAL A 72 1.67 -10.27 -0.54
CA VAL A 72 1.61 -9.20 -1.54
C VAL A 72 0.19 -8.62 -1.53
N VAL A 73 0.11 -7.31 -1.38
CA VAL A 73 -1.14 -6.56 -1.52
C VAL A 73 -1.07 -5.76 -2.81
N ARG A 74 -2.12 -5.86 -3.66
CA ARG A 74 -2.25 -5.09 -4.89
C ARG A 74 -3.55 -4.34 -4.92
N TYR A 75 -3.52 -3.16 -5.47
CA TYR A 75 -4.71 -2.37 -5.75
C TYR A 75 -4.40 -1.29 -6.78
N GLU A 76 -5.45 -0.78 -7.40
CA GLU A 76 -5.34 0.43 -8.20
C GLU A 76 -5.93 1.61 -7.41
N ALA A 77 -5.23 2.76 -7.44
CA ALA A 77 -5.71 3.96 -6.77
C ALA A 77 -5.35 5.22 -7.54
N ARG A 78 -6.20 6.25 -7.39
CA ARG A 78 -5.93 7.59 -7.91
C ARG A 78 -6.34 8.68 -6.93
N VAL A 79 -5.72 9.84 -7.06
CA VAL A 79 -6.16 11.07 -6.42
C VAL A 79 -6.83 11.95 -7.48
N LEU A 80 -7.99 12.51 -7.13
CA LEU A 80 -8.78 13.28 -8.08
C LEU A 80 -8.35 14.75 -8.11
N SER A 81 -8.29 15.34 -9.31
CA SER A 81 -8.03 16.77 -9.52
C SER A 81 -9.13 17.69 -8.98
N SER A 82 -10.32 17.14 -8.71
CA SER A 82 -11.44 17.87 -8.11
C SER A 82 -11.26 18.18 -6.61
N GLY A 83 -10.18 17.69 -6.00
CA GLY A 83 -9.79 17.93 -4.61
C GLY A 83 -8.33 18.33 -4.49
N ARG A 84 -7.81 18.33 -3.26
CA ARG A 84 -6.38 18.48 -3.00
C ARG A 84 -5.62 17.27 -3.53
N VAL A 85 -4.62 17.48 -4.38
CA VAL A 85 -3.76 16.42 -4.92
C VAL A 85 -2.65 16.14 -3.92
N SER A 86 -2.89 15.23 -2.96
CA SER A 86 -1.92 14.83 -1.93
C SER A 86 -2.38 13.55 -1.23
N ASP A 87 -1.50 12.92 -0.48
CA ASP A 87 -1.80 11.91 0.55
C ASP A 87 -2.56 10.66 0.05
N LEU A 88 -2.05 10.02 -1.00
CA LEU A 88 -2.44 8.66 -1.39
C LEU A 88 -1.60 7.66 -0.57
N ASN A 89 -1.89 7.58 0.72
CA ASN A 89 -1.05 6.89 1.68
C ASN A 89 -1.52 5.46 1.95
N CYS A 90 -0.61 4.61 2.43
CA CYS A 90 -0.99 3.28 2.88
C CYS A 90 -0.20 2.83 4.11
N PHE A 91 -0.84 1.97 4.90
CA PHE A 91 -0.25 1.16 5.96
C PHE A 91 -0.29 -0.31 5.54
N TRP A 92 0.73 -1.09 5.88
CA TRP A 92 0.64 -2.55 5.82
C TRP A 92 1.43 -3.21 6.94
N MET A 93 1.05 -4.43 7.28
CA MET A 93 1.52 -5.14 8.45
C MET A 93 1.33 -4.32 9.74
N ALA A 94 0.24 -3.51 9.79
CA ALA A 94 -0.04 -2.65 10.93
C ALA A 94 -0.55 -3.46 12.13
N GLY A 95 -0.07 -3.12 13.34
CA GLY A 95 -0.55 -3.68 14.60
C GLY A 95 -0.37 -2.70 15.74
N ASP A 96 -1.24 -2.78 16.73
CA ASP A 96 -1.09 -2.01 17.97
C ASP A 96 -0.34 -2.87 18.99
N PRO A 97 0.87 -2.50 19.44
CA PRO A 97 1.65 -3.30 20.41
C PRO A 97 0.96 -3.48 21.76
N ARG A 98 -0.08 -2.71 22.02
CA ARG A 98 -0.87 -2.76 23.26
C ARG A 98 -2.09 -3.67 23.15
N ARG A 99 -2.42 -4.20 21.94
CA ARG A 99 -3.67 -4.91 21.64
C ARG A 99 -3.43 -6.02 20.62
N ALA A 100 -4.02 -7.18 20.85
CA ALA A 100 -3.93 -8.30 19.90
C ALA A 100 -4.79 -8.08 18.64
N ASP A 101 -5.90 -7.36 18.77
CA ASP A 101 -6.79 -6.96 17.68
C ASP A 101 -6.70 -5.45 17.45
N LEU A 102 -6.38 -5.08 16.22
CA LEU A 102 -6.29 -3.67 15.82
C LEU A 102 -7.60 -2.92 16.06
N PHE A 103 -8.73 -3.59 15.90
CA PHE A 103 -10.07 -3.02 15.96
C PHE A 103 -10.77 -3.22 17.31
N ALA A 104 -10.06 -3.72 18.33
CA ALA A 104 -10.63 -3.87 19.65
C ALA A 104 -11.24 -2.56 20.17
N PRO A 105 -12.38 -2.60 20.87
CA PRO A 105 -13.04 -1.40 21.39
C PRO A 105 -12.08 -0.49 22.19
N GLY A 106 -12.22 0.82 22.00
CA GLY A 106 -11.38 1.80 22.69
C GLY A 106 -9.96 1.92 22.15
N HIS A 107 -9.71 1.52 20.88
CA HIS A 107 -8.41 1.69 20.21
C HIS A 107 -8.00 3.17 20.02
N GLY A 108 -8.95 4.12 20.04
CA GLY A 108 -8.70 5.56 20.01
C GLY A 108 -8.31 6.15 18.67
N ARG A 109 -8.28 5.36 17.59
CA ARG A 109 -8.05 5.88 16.24
C ARG A 109 -9.35 6.41 15.66
N ASP A 110 -9.28 7.58 15.05
CA ASP A 110 -10.45 8.36 14.66
C ASP A 110 -10.30 9.02 13.28
N GLY A 111 -9.28 8.62 12.51
CA GLY A 111 -8.95 9.25 11.24
C GLY A 111 -7.86 10.33 11.34
N LYS A 112 -7.60 10.93 12.50
CA LYS A 112 -6.47 11.85 12.67
C LYS A 112 -5.14 11.12 12.54
N PHE A 113 -4.19 11.70 11.78
CA PHE A 113 -2.92 11.03 11.54
C PHE A 113 -2.16 10.71 12.85
N ALA A 114 -2.17 11.61 13.83
CA ALA A 114 -1.49 11.39 15.10
C ALA A 114 -2.02 10.20 15.90
N SER A 115 -3.28 9.77 15.69
CA SER A 115 -3.85 8.61 16.38
C SER A 115 -3.25 7.27 15.92
N TYR A 116 -2.45 7.25 14.84
CA TYR A 116 -1.77 6.09 14.30
C TYR A 116 -0.28 6.00 14.70
N ASP A 117 0.28 7.01 15.35
CA ASP A 117 1.71 7.09 15.65
C ASP A 117 2.21 5.94 16.55
N THR A 118 1.33 5.37 17.37
CA THR A 118 1.65 4.25 18.27
C THR A 118 1.51 2.87 17.63
N LEU A 119 1.21 2.79 16.35
CA LEU A 119 1.20 1.51 15.63
C LEU A 119 2.62 1.04 15.33
N ARG A 120 2.80 -0.28 15.21
CA ARG A 120 3.90 -0.89 14.49
C ARG A 120 3.42 -1.13 13.08
N THR A 121 4.07 -0.55 12.07
CA THR A 121 3.60 -0.66 10.70
C THR A 121 4.68 -0.23 9.71
N TYR A 122 4.62 -0.75 8.49
CA TYR A 122 5.20 -0.09 7.34
C TYR A 122 4.20 0.94 6.83
N TYR A 123 4.69 2.09 6.43
CA TYR A 123 3.87 3.20 5.96
C TYR A 123 4.53 3.87 4.77
N VAL A 124 3.75 4.13 3.73
CA VAL A 124 4.14 5.05 2.67
C VAL A 124 3.19 6.24 2.65
N GLY A 125 3.79 7.42 2.79
CA GLY A 125 3.12 8.70 2.52
C GLY A 125 3.40 9.09 1.09
N TYR A 126 2.53 8.69 0.14
CA TYR A 126 2.69 8.97 -1.27
C TYR A 126 2.06 10.33 -1.61
N GLY A 127 2.90 11.24 -2.12
CA GLY A 127 2.50 12.61 -2.39
C GLY A 127 2.15 13.42 -1.13
N GLY A 128 2.76 13.13 0.00
CA GLY A 128 2.55 13.87 1.25
C GLY A 128 3.04 15.32 1.19
N ASN A 129 2.69 16.12 2.21
CA ASN A 129 3.07 17.53 2.34
C ASN A 129 2.74 18.35 1.07
N GLU A 130 1.49 18.44 0.69
CA GLU A 130 1.03 19.15 -0.51
C GLU A 130 1.69 18.60 -1.79
N ASN A 131 1.79 17.27 -1.88
CA ASN A 131 2.40 16.57 -3.00
C ASN A 131 3.87 16.99 -3.28
N THR A 132 4.65 17.19 -2.22
CA THR A 132 6.07 17.54 -2.33
C THR A 132 7.01 16.41 -1.92
N THR A 133 6.48 15.34 -1.33
CA THR A 133 7.28 14.22 -0.82
C THR A 133 6.58 12.89 -1.00
N THR A 134 7.38 11.83 -1.21
CA THR A 134 6.95 10.43 -1.05
C THR A 134 7.91 9.76 -0.10
N ARG A 135 7.37 9.23 1.02
CA ARG A 135 8.18 8.78 2.15
C ARG A 135 7.81 7.37 2.59
N PHE A 136 8.81 6.53 2.77
CA PHE A 136 8.65 5.29 3.51
C PHE A 136 9.02 5.51 4.98
N ARG A 137 8.26 4.90 5.89
CA ARG A 137 8.53 4.88 7.32
C ARG A 137 8.23 3.50 7.90
N ARG A 138 9.06 3.05 8.82
CA ARG A 138 8.77 1.91 9.67
C ARG A 138 8.47 2.44 11.08
N TYR A 139 7.22 2.42 11.48
CA TYR A 139 6.84 2.76 12.85
C TYR A 139 7.10 1.57 13.78
N ASP A 140 7.59 1.87 14.98
CA ASP A 140 7.97 0.88 15.99
C ASP A 140 7.00 0.80 17.19
N GLY A 141 5.94 1.61 17.19
CA GLY A 141 4.95 1.67 18.25
C GLY A 141 5.26 2.63 19.39
N THR A 142 6.39 3.35 19.33
CA THR A 142 6.80 4.31 20.40
C THR A 142 6.12 5.67 20.31
N GLY A 143 5.41 5.96 19.21
CA GLY A 143 4.85 7.27 18.89
C GLY A 143 5.79 8.15 18.07
N ALA A 144 7.02 7.72 17.81
CA ALA A 144 7.94 8.40 16.91
C ALA A 144 7.55 8.18 15.44
N ARG A 145 7.95 9.11 14.58
CA ARG A 145 7.81 9.02 13.12
C ARG A 145 9.19 8.97 12.45
N PRO A 146 9.91 7.86 12.57
CA PRO A 146 11.26 7.76 12.03
C PRO A 146 11.25 7.98 10.52
N LEU A 147 12.30 8.61 10.01
CA LEU A 147 12.48 8.84 8.58
C LEU A 147 13.98 8.82 8.26
N ASP A 148 14.38 7.79 7.57
CA ASP A 148 15.73 7.74 7.01
C ASP A 148 15.81 8.69 5.80
N PRO A 149 16.90 9.46 5.65
CA PRO A 149 17.05 10.42 4.56
C PRO A 149 16.89 9.82 3.17
N GLU A 150 17.32 8.56 2.97
CA GLU A 150 17.18 7.81 1.73
C GLU A 150 15.74 7.40 1.41
N HIS A 151 14.85 7.46 2.42
CA HIS A 151 13.42 7.17 2.27
C HIS A 151 12.56 8.45 2.08
N ASP A 152 13.16 9.61 1.87
CA ASP A 152 12.49 10.88 1.57
C ASP A 152 12.67 11.24 0.08
N ARG A 153 11.76 10.78 -0.77
CA ARG A 153 11.78 11.03 -2.22
C ARG A 153 11.04 12.32 -2.53
N ARG A 154 11.71 13.25 -3.27
CA ARG A 154 11.15 14.58 -3.58
C ARG A 154 11.17 14.94 -5.06
N ALA A 155 11.86 14.16 -5.88
CA ALA A 155 11.93 14.44 -7.31
C ALA A 155 10.55 14.20 -7.97
N PRO A 156 10.20 14.98 -9.03
CA PRO A 156 8.86 14.98 -9.63
C PRO A 156 8.33 13.59 -10.06
N GLN A 157 9.21 12.68 -10.46
CA GLN A 157 8.80 11.33 -10.83
C GLN A 157 8.23 10.51 -9.65
N PHE A 158 8.49 10.90 -8.40
CA PHE A 158 7.97 10.25 -7.20
C PHE A 158 6.70 10.91 -6.66
N LEU A 159 6.20 11.96 -7.31
CA LEU A 159 5.02 12.69 -6.85
C LEU A 159 3.76 12.23 -7.58
N LEU A 160 2.60 12.56 -7.02
CA LEU A 160 1.30 12.20 -7.58
C LEU A 160 0.98 13.02 -8.83
N LYS A 161 0.42 12.35 -9.83
CA LYS A 161 -0.29 12.97 -10.97
C LYS A 161 -1.78 12.85 -10.69
N PRO A 162 -2.56 13.94 -10.77
CA PRO A 162 -4.00 13.88 -10.58
C PRO A 162 -4.65 13.00 -11.65
N ASP A 163 -5.76 12.34 -11.29
CA ASP A 163 -6.60 11.50 -12.14
C ASP A 163 -5.91 10.29 -12.78
N HIS A 164 -4.64 10.04 -12.44
CA HIS A 164 -3.89 8.88 -12.92
C HIS A 164 -4.14 7.67 -12.02
N TRP A 165 -4.57 6.54 -12.60
CA TRP A 165 -4.68 5.27 -11.91
C TRP A 165 -3.31 4.64 -11.75
N TYR A 166 -2.81 4.57 -10.50
CA TYR A 166 -1.59 3.89 -10.13
C TYR A 166 -1.90 2.43 -9.80
N ARG A 167 -1.14 1.49 -10.37
CA ARG A 167 -1.09 0.12 -9.87
C ARG A 167 -0.09 0.07 -8.71
N ILE A 168 -0.59 -0.16 -7.51
CA ILE A 168 0.23 -0.22 -6.29
C ILE A 168 0.43 -1.69 -5.92
N GLU A 169 1.68 -2.02 -5.59
CA GLU A 169 2.04 -3.32 -5.02
C GLU A 169 2.86 -3.13 -3.75
N LEU A 170 2.48 -3.85 -2.70
CA LEU A 170 3.16 -3.89 -1.40
C LEU A 170 3.60 -5.32 -1.14
N LEU A 171 4.87 -5.51 -0.82
CA LEU A 171 5.43 -6.80 -0.40
C LEU A 171 5.85 -6.72 1.05
N ALA A 172 5.65 -7.82 1.79
CA ALA A 172 6.32 -8.09 3.05
C ALA A 172 6.62 -9.58 3.16
N THR A 173 7.89 -9.94 3.42
CA THR A 173 8.30 -11.33 3.64
C THR A 173 8.65 -11.59 5.11
N ALA A 174 8.67 -12.86 5.50
CA ALA A 174 9.05 -13.25 6.86
C ALA A 174 10.54 -12.97 7.16
N GLU A 175 11.37 -12.91 6.12
CA GLU A 175 12.81 -12.63 6.16
C GLU A 175 13.13 -11.13 6.16
N GLY A 176 12.09 -10.26 6.06
CA GLY A 176 12.23 -8.82 6.17
C GLY A 176 12.41 -8.08 4.86
N HIS A 177 12.24 -8.71 3.70
CA HIS A 177 12.15 -7.98 2.45
C HIS A 177 10.80 -7.25 2.38
N VAL A 178 10.87 -5.93 2.27
CA VAL A 178 9.71 -5.02 2.28
C VAL A 178 9.80 -4.10 1.08
N GLN A 179 8.75 -4.05 0.26
CA GLN A 179 8.79 -3.27 -0.97
C GLN A 179 7.49 -2.50 -1.19
N PHE A 180 7.60 -1.31 -1.74
CA PHE A 180 6.52 -0.52 -2.30
C PHE A 180 6.83 -0.25 -3.76
N SER A 181 5.94 -0.69 -4.64
CA SER A 181 6.02 -0.47 -6.08
C SER A 181 4.80 0.28 -6.58
N ARG A 182 4.98 1.01 -7.67
CA ARG A 182 3.96 1.77 -8.36
C ARG A 182 4.17 1.66 -9.85
N ASP A 183 3.15 1.26 -10.62
CA ASP A 183 3.21 1.10 -12.09
C ASP A 183 4.41 0.26 -12.54
N ASP A 184 4.66 -0.85 -11.83
CA ASP A 184 5.78 -1.77 -12.02
C ASP A 184 7.18 -1.18 -11.70
N GLU A 185 7.25 0.07 -11.20
CA GLU A 185 8.48 0.70 -10.72
C GLU A 185 8.63 0.52 -9.20
N VAL A 186 9.74 -0.03 -8.75
CA VAL A 186 10.09 -0.14 -7.33
C VAL A 186 10.52 1.22 -6.82
N ILE A 187 9.77 1.78 -5.88
CA ILE A 187 10.05 3.08 -5.27
C ILE A 187 10.86 2.93 -3.98
N PHE A 188 10.49 1.93 -3.17
CA PHE A 188 11.20 1.56 -1.94
C PHE A 188 11.45 0.06 -1.92
N ASP A 189 12.69 -0.32 -1.60
CA ASP A 189 13.16 -1.69 -1.44
C ASP A 189 14.00 -1.75 -0.16
N ILE A 190 13.49 -2.42 0.87
CA ILE A 190 13.98 -2.34 2.23
C ILE A 190 14.26 -3.73 2.77
N GLN A 191 15.38 -3.91 3.43
CA GLN A 191 15.65 -5.07 4.27
C GLN A 191 15.44 -4.69 5.74
N ASP A 192 14.30 -5.08 6.33
CA ASP A 192 14.01 -4.87 7.75
C ASP A 192 14.66 -5.97 8.59
N PRO A 193 15.61 -5.66 9.48
CA PRO A 193 16.25 -6.65 10.34
C PRO A 193 15.33 -7.21 11.44
N ALA A 194 14.18 -6.54 11.70
CA ALA A 194 13.20 -6.94 12.68
C ALA A 194 11.78 -6.94 12.07
N PRO A 195 11.48 -7.85 11.11
CA PRO A 195 10.32 -7.77 10.25
C PRO A 195 8.99 -7.89 10.98
N LEU A 196 8.01 -7.12 10.50
CA LEU A 196 6.62 -7.27 10.86
C LEU A 196 6.04 -8.45 10.09
N ARG A 197 5.66 -9.52 10.80
CA ARG A 197 5.26 -10.80 10.19
C ARG A 197 3.76 -10.97 10.03
N GLU A 198 2.99 -10.15 10.72
CA GLU A 198 1.54 -10.12 10.64
C GLU A 198 1.01 -8.72 10.93
N GLY A 199 -0.20 -8.41 10.47
CA GLY A 199 -0.82 -7.12 10.71
C GLY A 199 -1.91 -6.82 9.69
N TRP A 200 -2.38 -5.60 9.67
CA TRP A 200 -3.48 -5.16 8.83
C TRP A 200 -3.00 -4.21 7.73
N PHE A 201 -3.78 -4.16 6.65
CA PHE A 201 -3.61 -3.21 5.55
C PHE A 201 -4.64 -2.09 5.67
N GLY A 202 -4.22 -0.85 5.39
CA GLY A 202 -5.12 0.30 5.34
C GLY A 202 -4.69 1.34 4.31
N ILE A 203 -5.67 1.93 3.66
CA ILE A 203 -5.52 3.06 2.74
C ILE A 203 -5.88 4.32 3.49
N ARG A 204 -5.10 5.39 3.31
CA ARG A 204 -5.28 6.61 4.05
C ARG A 204 -5.14 7.86 3.18
N THR A 205 -5.97 8.85 3.49
CA THR A 205 -5.82 10.20 2.93
C THR A 205 -6.10 11.29 3.97
N VAL A 206 -5.76 12.54 3.63
CA VAL A 206 -6.06 13.75 4.41
C VAL A 206 -6.45 14.87 3.46
N HIS A 207 -7.66 15.43 3.61
CA HIS A 207 -8.19 16.55 2.81
C HIS A 207 -8.14 16.32 1.29
N SER A 208 -8.21 15.08 0.85
CA SER A 208 -8.10 14.72 -0.57
C SER A 208 -9.26 13.81 -0.97
N ARG A 209 -9.51 13.75 -2.28
CA ARG A 209 -10.45 12.81 -2.89
C ARG A 209 -9.66 11.71 -3.57
N ILE A 210 -9.81 10.48 -3.11
CA ILE A 210 -9.14 9.31 -3.69
C ILE A 210 -10.15 8.24 -4.08
N GLU A 211 -9.78 7.46 -5.07
CA GLU A 211 -10.54 6.29 -5.51
C GLU A 211 -9.65 5.06 -5.55
N VAL A 212 -10.23 3.91 -5.22
CA VAL A 212 -9.55 2.62 -5.13
C VAL A 212 -10.40 1.55 -5.83
N ARG A 213 -9.74 0.63 -6.55
CA ARG A 213 -10.37 -0.52 -7.19
C ARG A 213 -9.40 -1.70 -7.30
N ASN A 214 -9.90 -2.86 -7.73
CA ASN A 214 -9.09 -4.05 -8.06
C ASN A 214 -8.15 -4.46 -6.91
N PHE A 215 -8.69 -4.48 -5.67
CA PHE A 215 -7.90 -4.90 -4.51
C PHE A 215 -7.70 -6.41 -4.50
N SER A 216 -6.47 -6.85 -4.20
CA SER A 216 -6.19 -8.27 -3.96
C SER A 216 -5.06 -8.50 -2.97
N VAL A 217 -5.08 -9.68 -2.34
CA VAL A 217 -4.05 -10.19 -1.44
C VAL A 217 -3.61 -11.56 -1.93
N SER A 218 -2.32 -11.75 -2.11
CA SER A 218 -1.74 -13.02 -2.55
C SER A 218 -0.48 -13.36 -1.76
N SER A 219 0.06 -14.56 -1.97
CA SER A 219 1.45 -14.86 -1.61
C SER A 219 2.37 -14.42 -2.76
N PRO A 220 3.63 -14.03 -2.46
CA PRO A 220 4.64 -13.88 -3.52
C PRO A 220 4.77 -15.19 -4.30
N ALA A 221 5.06 -15.09 -5.59
CA ALA A 221 5.44 -16.25 -6.37
C ALA A 221 6.68 -16.92 -5.74
N ALA A 222 6.70 -18.24 -5.69
CA ALA A 222 7.91 -18.96 -5.29
C ALA A 222 9.06 -18.56 -6.24
N PRO A 223 10.29 -18.31 -5.72
CA PRO A 223 11.43 -18.08 -6.59
C PRO A 223 11.53 -19.24 -7.56
N ALA A 224 11.73 -18.96 -8.84
CA ALA A 224 11.95 -20.00 -9.83
C ALA A 224 13.11 -20.87 -9.34
N ALA A 225 12.86 -22.18 -9.17
CA ALA A 225 13.91 -23.10 -8.77
C ALA A 225 15.04 -23.01 -9.80
N GLY A 226 16.19 -22.47 -9.38
CA GLY A 226 17.37 -22.38 -10.21
C GLY A 226 17.76 -23.81 -10.65
N ARG A 227 17.77 -24.02 -11.96
CA ARG A 227 18.34 -25.24 -12.55
C ARG A 227 19.84 -25.06 -12.73
#